data_d9c6d6dee15ae47d8503295f59275e1b
#
_entry.id   d9c6d6dee15ae47d8503295f59275e1b
#
_cell.length_a   1.000
_cell.length_b   1.000
_cell.length_c   1.000
_cell.angle_alpha   90.00
_cell.angle_beta   90.00
_cell.angle_gamma   90.00
#
_symmetry.space_group_name_H-M   'P 1'
#
loop_
_entity.id
_entity.type
_entity.pdbx_description
1 polymer ?
#
loop_
_entity_poly.entity_id
_entity_poly.type
_entity_poly.pdbx_seq_one_letter_code
_entity_poly.pdbx_strand_id
1 'polypeptide(L)'
;TTAETAAGNASSDAAAAENAKTAAQTAATNAENAAAPVLAILSSGAGAHNSIYRGKNLGTSVTAAQWAAIADGSFTDLYIGDYWVIDSVNWRIAAFDYYLNSGDTSCTTHHVVIVPDTRLYNAQMHNTSSGGYEDGAANTTAGGYVGSDMYKSNLQQAKTTIKTAFGSAHVLVKREHLTNAVTGNAPSGWGWFDSDVELMNEVQVYGSVAWGAHDGNGYNVALGDSQFPLFAVDRTKLHNQEDYWLRDVSSAVDFAYVSNGGFANSNGASFSFGVRPAFAIIG
;
A
#
# COMPACT_ATOMS: atom_id res chain seq x y z
N THR A 1 27.72 23.16 -66.77
CA THR A 1 26.70 24.24 -66.82
C THR A 1 26.04 24.40 -65.42
N THR A 2 25.35 25.52 -65.17
CA THR A 2 24.64 25.78 -63.90
C THR A 2 23.64 24.68 -63.56
N ALA A 3 23.01 24.06 -64.53
CA ALA A 3 22.06 22.96 -64.36
C ALA A 3 22.73 21.66 -63.87
N GLU A 4 23.89 21.33 -64.38
CA GLU A 4 24.66 20.15 -63.95
C GLU A 4 25.19 20.30 -62.52
N THR A 5 25.60 21.53 -62.14
CA THR A 5 26.01 21.83 -60.79
C THR A 5 24.82 21.70 -59.83
N ALA A 6 23.63 22.22 -60.19
CA ALA A 6 22.41 22.08 -59.39
C ALA A 6 21.96 20.62 -59.22
N ALA A 7 22.06 19.82 -60.30
CA ALA A 7 21.75 18.38 -60.24
C ALA A 7 22.75 17.62 -59.35
N GLY A 8 24.04 17.95 -59.41
CA GLY A 8 25.07 17.40 -58.53
C GLY A 8 24.83 17.74 -57.04
N ASN A 9 24.46 18.98 -56.74
CA ASN A 9 24.13 19.41 -55.36
C ASN A 9 22.89 18.68 -54.86
N ALA A 10 21.83 18.59 -55.67
CA ALA A 10 20.61 17.85 -55.27
C ALA A 10 20.87 16.36 -54.97
N SER A 11 21.77 15.73 -55.78
CA SER A 11 22.18 14.33 -55.54
C SER A 11 22.96 14.21 -54.22
N SER A 12 23.87 15.16 -53.95
CA SER A 12 24.66 15.20 -52.72
C SER A 12 23.76 15.41 -51.49
N ASP A 13 22.78 16.33 -51.58
CA ASP A 13 21.85 16.61 -50.51
C ASP A 13 20.94 15.40 -50.24
N ALA A 14 20.48 14.71 -51.28
CA ALA A 14 19.71 13.48 -51.14
C ALA A 14 20.49 12.35 -50.45
N ALA A 15 21.77 12.20 -50.83
CA ALA A 15 22.65 11.23 -50.16
C ALA A 15 22.92 11.60 -48.68
N ALA A 16 23.11 12.88 -48.39
CA ALA A 16 23.27 13.37 -47.01
C ALA A 16 22.01 13.13 -46.16
N ALA A 17 20.83 13.37 -46.77
CA ALA A 17 19.56 13.11 -46.09
C ALA A 17 19.35 11.63 -45.78
N GLU A 18 19.67 10.71 -46.68
CA GLU A 18 19.57 9.27 -46.48
C GLU A 18 20.58 8.77 -45.44
N ASN A 19 21.81 9.32 -45.42
CA ASN A 19 22.79 9.04 -44.39
C ASN A 19 22.31 9.50 -42.99
N ALA A 20 21.72 10.71 -42.91
CA ALA A 20 21.15 11.23 -41.65
C ALA A 20 19.99 10.36 -41.17
N LYS A 21 19.10 9.93 -42.04
CA LYS A 21 18.01 9.02 -41.74
C LYS A 21 18.53 7.68 -41.20
N THR A 22 19.52 7.09 -41.86
CA THR A 22 20.14 5.84 -41.42
C THR A 22 20.81 5.98 -40.06
N ALA A 23 21.51 7.09 -39.83
CA ALA A 23 22.11 7.38 -38.52
C ALA A 23 21.07 7.54 -37.43
N ALA A 24 19.95 8.22 -37.69
CA ALA A 24 18.85 8.36 -36.77
C ALA A 24 18.18 7.03 -36.42
N GLN A 25 17.95 6.18 -37.44
CA GLN A 25 17.41 4.83 -37.23
C GLN A 25 18.34 3.97 -36.37
N THR A 26 19.66 4.01 -36.67
CA THR A 26 20.65 3.29 -35.85
C THR A 26 20.67 3.79 -34.41
N ALA A 27 20.60 5.10 -34.19
CA ALA A 27 20.54 5.68 -32.86
C ALA A 27 19.28 5.25 -32.11
N ALA A 28 18.12 5.22 -32.76
CA ALA A 28 16.88 4.74 -32.20
C ALA A 28 16.96 3.27 -31.78
N THR A 29 17.46 2.40 -32.68
CA THR A 29 17.66 0.97 -32.39
C THR A 29 18.64 0.76 -31.21
N ASN A 30 19.71 1.53 -31.14
CA ASN A 30 20.66 1.44 -30.05
C ASN A 30 20.05 1.89 -28.72
N ALA A 31 19.21 2.92 -28.74
CA ALA A 31 18.47 3.37 -27.54
C ALA A 31 17.46 2.31 -27.08
N GLU A 32 16.73 1.70 -27.99
CA GLU A 32 15.80 0.61 -27.70
C GLU A 32 16.53 -0.60 -27.09
N ASN A 33 17.64 -1.02 -27.71
CA ASN A 33 18.46 -2.13 -27.20
C ASN A 33 19.09 -1.85 -25.85
N ALA A 34 19.49 -0.61 -25.58
CA ALA A 34 20.00 -0.20 -24.27
C ALA A 34 18.89 -0.15 -23.21
N ALA A 35 17.67 0.21 -23.58
CA ALA A 35 16.52 0.23 -22.69
C ALA A 35 15.92 -1.16 -22.42
N ALA A 36 16.02 -2.09 -23.37
CA ALA A 36 15.37 -3.40 -23.30
C ALA A 36 15.68 -4.21 -22.02
N PRO A 37 16.93 -4.29 -21.50
CA PRO A 37 17.23 -5.00 -20.26
C PRO A 37 16.55 -4.35 -19.04
N VAL A 38 16.51 -3.01 -19.02
CA VAL A 38 15.84 -2.27 -17.93
C VAL A 38 14.34 -2.48 -18.00
N LEU A 39 13.74 -2.39 -19.18
CA LEU A 39 12.31 -2.66 -19.38
C LEU A 39 11.95 -4.11 -19.03
N ALA A 40 12.81 -5.07 -19.34
CA ALA A 40 12.58 -6.47 -18.96
C ALA A 40 12.57 -6.67 -17.43
N ILE A 41 13.44 -5.96 -16.70
CA ILE A 41 13.44 -5.98 -15.24
C ILE A 41 12.17 -5.29 -14.71
N LEU A 42 11.79 -4.14 -15.26
CA LEU A 42 10.63 -3.36 -14.84
C LEU A 42 9.29 -4.06 -15.14
N SER A 43 9.25 -4.96 -16.11
CA SER A 43 8.07 -5.77 -16.47
C SER A 43 8.03 -7.15 -15.82
N SER A 44 8.91 -7.42 -14.85
CA SER A 44 9.02 -8.74 -14.21
C SER A 44 8.01 -8.98 -13.07
N GLY A 45 6.93 -8.20 -13.00
CA GLY A 45 5.85 -8.37 -12.02
C GLY A 45 6.18 -7.76 -10.65
N ALA A 46 5.40 -8.15 -9.64
CA ALA A 46 5.42 -7.54 -8.30
C ALA A 46 6.80 -7.41 -7.66
N GLY A 47 7.69 -8.38 -7.84
CA GLY A 47 9.04 -8.35 -7.25
C GLY A 47 9.87 -7.15 -7.68
N ALA A 48 9.87 -6.81 -8.97
CA ALA A 48 10.59 -5.64 -9.49
C ALA A 48 9.91 -4.34 -9.04
N HIS A 49 8.59 -4.28 -9.14
CA HIS A 49 7.82 -3.08 -8.77
C HIS A 49 7.93 -2.76 -7.28
N ASN A 50 8.02 -3.77 -6.41
CA ASN A 50 8.27 -3.61 -4.97
C ASN A 50 9.67 -3.09 -4.62
N SER A 51 10.61 -3.16 -5.56
CA SER A 51 12.02 -2.79 -5.33
C SER A 51 12.37 -1.38 -5.82
N ILE A 52 11.44 -0.68 -6.48
CA ILE A 52 11.69 0.62 -7.12
C ILE A 52 10.76 1.68 -6.53
N TYR A 53 11.34 2.66 -5.87
CA TYR A 53 10.63 3.85 -5.40
C TYR A 53 10.65 4.95 -6.47
N ARG A 54 9.46 5.48 -6.84
CA ARG A 54 9.35 6.57 -7.81
C ARG A 54 8.67 7.83 -7.25
N GLY A 55 7.52 7.67 -6.58
CA GLY A 55 6.81 8.80 -5.96
C GLY A 55 6.09 9.73 -6.94
N LYS A 56 5.70 9.25 -8.12
CA LYS A 56 5.01 10.02 -9.16
C LYS A 56 3.54 10.23 -8.81
N ASN A 57 3.01 11.44 -9.08
CA ASN A 57 1.56 11.68 -9.10
C ASN A 57 0.96 11.03 -10.35
N LEU A 58 0.03 10.09 -10.15
CA LEU A 58 -0.65 9.31 -11.20
C LEU A 58 -1.95 9.97 -11.68
N GLY A 59 -2.35 11.11 -11.09
CA GLY A 59 -3.58 11.83 -11.44
C GLY A 59 -4.66 11.74 -10.37
N THR A 60 -5.89 12.05 -10.78
CA THR A 60 -7.04 12.16 -9.88
C THR A 60 -7.99 10.96 -9.94
N SER A 61 -7.63 9.93 -10.69
CA SER A 61 -8.36 8.67 -10.80
C SER A 61 -7.44 7.58 -11.35
N VAL A 62 -7.77 6.32 -11.08
CA VAL A 62 -7.11 5.19 -11.72
C VAL A 62 -7.61 5.05 -13.15
N THR A 63 -6.70 5.00 -14.11
CA THR A 63 -7.05 4.90 -15.55
C THR A 63 -7.38 3.45 -15.94
N ALA A 64 -8.08 3.27 -17.06
CA ALA A 64 -8.37 1.94 -17.60
C ALA A 64 -7.08 1.11 -17.88
N ALA A 65 -6.00 1.76 -18.32
CA ALA A 65 -4.71 1.09 -18.54
C ALA A 65 -4.08 0.63 -17.22
N GLN A 66 -4.19 1.43 -16.15
CA GLN A 66 -3.70 1.06 -14.82
C GLN A 66 -4.53 -0.09 -14.23
N TRP A 67 -5.87 -0.06 -14.37
CA TRP A 67 -6.72 -1.19 -13.96
C TRP A 67 -6.34 -2.48 -14.67
N ALA A 68 -6.10 -2.43 -16.00
CA ALA A 68 -5.65 -3.58 -16.77
C ALA A 68 -4.30 -4.10 -16.30
N ALA A 69 -3.34 -3.21 -16.03
CA ALA A 69 -2.00 -3.58 -15.53
C ALA A 69 -2.03 -4.18 -14.11
N ILE A 70 -2.99 -3.79 -13.28
CA ILE A 70 -3.22 -4.42 -11.97
C ILE A 70 -3.84 -5.80 -12.17
N ALA A 71 -4.85 -5.92 -13.04
CA ALA A 71 -5.55 -7.18 -13.27
C ALA A 71 -4.64 -8.29 -13.80
N ASP A 72 -3.72 -7.97 -14.69
CA ASP A 72 -2.81 -8.92 -15.31
C ASP A 72 -1.49 -9.15 -14.52
N GLY A 73 -1.27 -8.38 -13.44
CA GLY A 73 -0.08 -8.47 -12.59
C GLY A 73 1.20 -7.94 -13.23
N SER A 74 1.11 -7.23 -14.37
CA SER A 74 2.25 -6.56 -14.97
C SER A 74 2.65 -5.30 -14.23
N PHE A 75 1.68 -4.63 -13.60
CA PHE A 75 1.84 -3.34 -12.90
C PHE A 75 2.53 -2.25 -13.73
N THR A 76 2.38 -2.32 -15.04
CA THR A 76 3.04 -1.43 -16.00
C THR A 76 2.83 0.05 -15.61
N ASP A 77 3.95 0.80 -15.49
CA ASP A 77 4.03 2.21 -15.08
C ASP A 77 3.40 2.49 -13.68
N LEU A 78 3.45 1.51 -12.78
CA LEU A 78 3.12 1.67 -11.36
C LEU A 78 4.33 1.24 -10.52
N TYR A 79 4.73 2.04 -9.51
CA TYR A 79 5.90 1.80 -8.67
C TYR A 79 5.63 2.18 -7.23
N ILE A 80 6.45 1.66 -6.30
CA ILE A 80 6.35 2.03 -4.90
C ILE A 80 6.45 3.55 -4.74
N GLY A 81 5.59 4.10 -3.91
CA GLY A 81 5.57 5.52 -3.62
C GLY A 81 4.76 6.37 -4.61
N ASP A 82 4.38 5.85 -5.78
CA ASP A 82 3.44 6.54 -6.66
C ASP A 82 2.09 6.75 -5.96
N TYR A 83 1.35 7.77 -6.36
CA TYR A 83 0.10 8.09 -5.68
C TYR A 83 -0.93 8.73 -6.60
N TRP A 84 -2.19 8.48 -6.30
CA TRP A 84 -3.33 9.23 -6.85
C TRP A 84 -3.77 10.30 -5.86
N VAL A 85 -4.29 11.41 -6.38
CA VAL A 85 -4.90 12.48 -5.56
C VAL A 85 -6.42 12.43 -5.81
N ILE A 86 -7.14 11.71 -4.98
CA ILE A 86 -8.60 11.57 -5.10
C ILE A 86 -9.23 12.21 -3.86
N ASP A 87 -10.18 13.12 -4.07
CA ASP A 87 -10.87 13.86 -3.00
C ASP A 87 -9.90 14.53 -2.01
N SER A 88 -8.83 15.14 -2.55
CA SER A 88 -7.77 15.81 -1.78
C SER A 88 -6.94 14.90 -0.87
N VAL A 89 -7.06 13.58 -1.00
CA VAL A 89 -6.24 12.60 -0.30
C VAL A 89 -5.19 12.04 -1.24
N ASN A 90 -3.94 11.99 -0.80
CA ASN A 90 -2.86 11.29 -1.50
C ASN A 90 -2.92 9.81 -1.13
N TRP A 91 -3.37 8.98 -2.05
CA TRP A 91 -3.45 7.54 -1.94
C TRP A 91 -2.20 6.90 -2.53
N ARG A 92 -1.31 6.40 -1.66
CA ARG A 92 0.05 6.00 -2.06
C ARG A 92 0.19 4.49 -2.16
N ILE A 93 0.86 4.03 -3.22
CA ILE A 93 1.21 2.62 -3.43
C ILE A 93 2.25 2.20 -2.38
N ALA A 94 1.87 1.21 -1.58
CA ALA A 94 2.68 0.67 -0.49
C ALA A 94 3.31 -0.68 -0.82
N ALA A 95 2.64 -1.51 -1.62
CA ALA A 95 3.13 -2.82 -2.01
C ALA A 95 2.38 -3.33 -3.25
N PHE A 96 2.98 -4.27 -3.97
CA PHE A 96 2.37 -5.06 -5.04
C PHE A 96 2.27 -6.51 -4.61
N ASP A 97 1.12 -7.15 -4.84
CA ASP A 97 0.87 -8.56 -4.55
C ASP A 97 1.21 -9.00 -3.11
N TYR A 98 1.06 -8.10 -2.16
CA TYR A 98 1.45 -8.33 -0.77
C TYR A 98 0.73 -9.54 -0.14
N TYR A 99 -0.55 -9.70 -0.45
CA TYR A 99 -1.39 -10.78 0.05
C TYR A 99 -1.48 -11.99 -0.90
N LEU A 100 -0.77 -11.96 -2.04
CA LEU A 100 -0.83 -13.03 -3.02
C LEU A 100 -0.33 -14.35 -2.42
N ASN A 101 -1.11 -15.41 -2.57
CA ASN A 101 -0.87 -16.74 -2.00
C ASN A 101 -0.86 -16.79 -0.46
N SER A 102 -1.43 -15.78 0.23
CA SER A 102 -1.57 -15.77 1.68
C SER A 102 -3.02 -15.99 2.12
N GLY A 103 -3.22 -16.28 3.43
CA GLY A 103 -4.50 -16.54 4.05
C GLY A 103 -4.81 -18.02 4.21
N ASP A 104 -5.79 -18.35 5.06
CA ASP A 104 -6.37 -19.71 5.20
C ASP A 104 -7.14 -20.12 3.93
N THR A 105 -7.64 -19.11 3.20
CA THR A 105 -8.07 -19.21 1.81
C THR A 105 -7.15 -18.30 1.01
N SER A 106 -6.31 -18.91 0.16
CA SER A 106 -5.28 -18.20 -0.59
C SER A 106 -5.85 -17.10 -1.48
N CYS A 107 -5.32 -15.89 -1.35
CA CYS A 107 -5.55 -14.82 -2.31
C CYS A 107 -4.83 -15.13 -3.62
N THR A 108 -5.56 -15.23 -4.73
CA THR A 108 -5.00 -15.52 -6.06
C THR A 108 -5.11 -14.35 -7.03
N THR A 109 -5.60 -13.21 -6.56
CA THR A 109 -5.86 -12.02 -7.38
C THR A 109 -4.69 -11.05 -7.26
N HIS A 110 -4.16 -10.59 -8.39
CA HIS A 110 -3.18 -9.52 -8.44
C HIS A 110 -3.75 -8.22 -7.88
N HIS A 111 -2.95 -7.50 -7.10
CA HIS A 111 -3.42 -6.32 -6.39
C HIS A 111 -2.31 -5.34 -6.03
N VAL A 112 -2.72 -4.11 -5.76
CA VAL A 112 -1.86 -3.03 -5.27
C VAL A 112 -2.33 -2.61 -3.89
N VAL A 113 -1.45 -2.68 -2.88
CA VAL A 113 -1.74 -2.17 -1.53
C VAL A 113 -1.53 -0.66 -1.50
N ILE A 114 -2.49 0.02 -0.90
CA ILE A 114 -2.53 1.49 -0.81
C ILE A 114 -2.67 1.92 0.64
N VAL A 115 -1.97 3.01 0.99
CA VAL A 115 -2.12 3.73 2.25
C VAL A 115 -2.31 5.23 1.97
N PRO A 116 -3.12 5.97 2.74
CA PRO A 116 -3.15 7.42 2.62
C PRO A 116 -1.88 8.04 3.21
N ASP A 117 -1.41 9.16 2.66
CA ASP A 117 -0.23 9.86 3.19
C ASP A 117 -0.47 10.37 4.62
N THR A 118 -1.70 10.78 4.93
CA THR A 118 -2.11 11.30 6.24
C THR A 118 -3.28 10.48 6.80
N ARG A 119 -3.56 10.64 8.08
CA ARG A 119 -4.81 10.10 8.66
C ARG A 119 -6.03 10.65 7.91
N LEU A 120 -7.08 9.86 7.83
CA LEU A 120 -8.36 10.30 7.25
C LEU A 120 -9.19 11.09 8.27
N TYR A 121 -9.16 10.69 9.52
CA TYR A 121 -9.84 11.32 10.66
C TYR A 121 -9.23 10.78 11.96
N ASN A 122 -9.72 11.26 13.12
CA ASN A 122 -9.37 10.71 14.42
C ASN A 122 -10.52 9.87 14.96
N ALA A 123 -10.18 8.75 15.63
CA ALA A 123 -11.13 7.91 16.35
C ALA A 123 -10.46 7.19 17.52
N GLN A 124 -11.26 6.64 18.42
CA GLN A 124 -10.83 5.78 19.51
C GLN A 124 -10.82 4.33 19.05
N MET A 125 -9.90 3.52 19.60
CA MET A 125 -10.01 2.06 19.46
C MET A 125 -11.24 1.57 20.22
N HIS A 126 -11.61 2.29 21.28
CA HIS A 126 -12.70 1.96 22.16
C HIS A 126 -13.41 3.21 22.67
N ASN A 127 -14.74 3.23 22.64
CA ASN A 127 -15.51 4.41 22.97
C ASN A 127 -15.65 4.60 24.49
N THR A 128 -15.22 5.76 25.00
CA THR A 128 -15.34 6.10 26.43
C THR A 128 -16.75 6.48 26.87
N SER A 129 -17.58 6.99 25.97
CA SER A 129 -18.87 7.60 26.33
C SER A 129 -19.98 6.59 26.61
N SER A 130 -19.90 5.40 26.03
CA SER A 130 -20.86 4.32 26.22
C SER A 130 -20.34 3.17 27.07
N GLY A 131 -19.20 3.37 27.72
CA GLY A 131 -18.50 2.29 28.40
C GLY A 131 -17.79 1.35 27.42
N GLY A 132 -17.80 1.65 26.15
CA GLY A 132 -17.01 0.98 25.14
C GLY A 132 -17.43 -0.44 24.87
N TYR A 133 -16.59 -1.39 25.21
CA TYR A 133 -16.88 -2.82 25.04
C TYR A 133 -18.14 -3.26 25.80
N GLU A 134 -18.66 -4.42 25.44
CA GLU A 134 -19.86 -5.01 26.03
C GLU A 134 -19.81 -5.13 27.56
N ASP A 135 -18.61 -5.13 28.16
CA ASP A 135 -18.40 -5.12 29.60
C ASP A 135 -18.49 -3.73 30.26
N GLY A 136 -18.71 -2.67 29.47
CA GLY A 136 -18.83 -1.29 29.96
C GLY A 136 -17.49 -0.62 30.31
N ALA A 137 -16.34 -1.24 30.03
CA ALA A 137 -15.04 -0.66 30.33
C ALA A 137 -14.59 0.32 29.23
N ALA A 138 -14.13 1.51 29.65
CA ALA A 138 -13.75 2.58 28.71
C ALA A 138 -12.35 2.41 28.11
N ASN A 139 -11.46 1.69 28.77
CA ASN A 139 -10.08 1.54 28.36
C ASN A 139 -9.71 0.08 28.43
N THR A 140 -10.09 -0.69 27.40
CA THR A 140 -9.93 -2.14 27.38
C THR A 140 -9.59 -2.62 25.97
N THR A 141 -8.96 -3.78 25.89
CA THR A 141 -8.67 -4.52 24.66
C THR A 141 -9.36 -5.88 24.63
N ALA A 142 -10.38 -6.07 25.48
CA ALA A 142 -11.17 -7.31 25.53
C ALA A 142 -11.71 -7.64 24.14
N GLY A 143 -11.63 -8.91 23.74
CA GLY A 143 -11.98 -9.35 22.38
C GLY A 143 -10.96 -8.97 21.29
N GLY A 144 -9.80 -8.44 21.66
CA GLY A 144 -8.73 -8.07 20.76
C GLY A 144 -9.11 -6.95 19.78
N TYR A 145 -8.47 -6.92 18.63
CA TYR A 145 -8.78 -5.93 17.60
C TYR A 145 -10.19 -6.08 17.04
N VAL A 146 -10.62 -7.31 16.74
CA VAL A 146 -11.96 -7.55 16.21
C VAL A 146 -13.08 -7.25 17.21
N GLY A 147 -12.77 -7.26 18.52
CA GLY A 147 -13.67 -6.84 19.58
C GLY A 147 -13.84 -5.33 19.68
N SER A 148 -12.91 -4.53 19.16
CA SER A 148 -12.86 -3.08 19.32
C SER A 148 -13.98 -2.34 18.58
N ASP A 149 -14.34 -1.14 19.07
CA ASP A 149 -15.22 -0.22 18.36
C ASP A 149 -14.59 0.25 17.05
N MET A 150 -13.25 0.32 16.98
CA MET A 150 -12.53 0.63 15.74
C MET A 150 -12.92 -0.34 14.63
N TYR A 151 -12.78 -1.64 14.88
CA TYR A 151 -13.10 -2.68 13.89
C TYR A 151 -14.60 -2.73 13.57
N LYS A 152 -15.46 -2.68 14.61
CA LYS A 152 -16.90 -2.86 14.45
C LYS A 152 -17.61 -1.66 13.81
N SER A 153 -17.17 -0.43 14.10
CA SER A 153 -17.90 0.78 13.72
C SER A 153 -17.02 1.92 13.21
N ASN A 154 -15.94 2.28 13.91
CA ASN A 154 -15.22 3.51 13.61
C ASN A 154 -14.51 3.45 12.24
N LEU A 155 -14.07 2.28 11.80
CA LEU A 155 -13.41 2.08 10.50
C LEU A 155 -14.39 2.16 9.31
N GLN A 156 -15.71 2.13 9.54
CA GLN A 156 -16.71 2.20 8.47
C GLN A 156 -16.66 3.51 7.68
N GLN A 157 -16.27 4.62 8.32
CA GLN A 157 -16.06 5.88 7.62
C GLN A 157 -14.91 5.77 6.60
N ALA A 158 -13.78 5.17 6.98
CA ALA A 158 -12.67 4.92 6.06
C ALA A 158 -13.06 3.96 4.93
N LYS A 159 -13.77 2.88 5.24
CA LYS A 159 -14.30 1.93 4.23
C LYS A 159 -15.18 2.64 3.21
N THR A 160 -16.06 3.52 3.65
CA THR A 160 -16.92 4.32 2.76
C THR A 160 -16.11 5.27 1.88
N THR A 161 -15.17 6.03 2.48
CA THR A 161 -14.30 6.96 1.75
C THR A 161 -13.50 6.24 0.66
N ILE A 162 -12.87 5.09 1.00
CA ILE A 162 -12.06 4.30 0.08
C ILE A 162 -12.91 3.71 -1.05
N LYS A 163 -14.07 3.13 -0.72
CA LYS A 163 -14.98 2.55 -1.71
C LYS A 163 -15.59 3.61 -2.64
N THR A 164 -15.74 4.85 -2.17
CA THR A 164 -16.13 5.97 -3.01
C THR A 164 -15.01 6.38 -3.95
N ALA A 165 -13.77 6.45 -3.47
CA ALA A 165 -12.62 6.88 -4.26
C ALA A 165 -12.22 5.88 -5.36
N PHE A 166 -12.26 4.58 -5.07
CA PHE A 166 -11.75 3.53 -5.97
C PHE A 166 -12.85 2.66 -6.60
N GLY A 167 -14.08 2.73 -6.12
CA GLY A 167 -15.16 1.82 -6.50
C GLY A 167 -15.15 0.54 -5.65
N SER A 168 -16.33 0.17 -5.13
CA SER A 168 -16.45 -1.00 -4.23
C SER A 168 -16.00 -2.33 -4.87
N ALA A 169 -16.17 -2.46 -6.21
CA ALA A 169 -15.77 -3.66 -6.94
C ALA A 169 -14.25 -3.82 -7.06
N HIS A 170 -13.52 -2.71 -6.94
CA HIS A 170 -12.05 -2.70 -7.02
C HIS A 170 -11.35 -2.81 -5.67
N VAL A 171 -12.07 -2.87 -4.55
CA VAL A 171 -11.46 -3.08 -3.23
C VAL A 171 -11.45 -4.57 -2.93
N LEU A 172 -10.25 -5.12 -2.80
CA LEU A 172 -10.02 -6.54 -2.55
C LEU A 172 -10.53 -6.94 -1.16
N VAL A 173 -11.36 -7.97 -1.09
CA VAL A 173 -11.62 -8.70 0.15
C VAL A 173 -10.64 -9.87 0.22
N LYS A 174 -9.90 -9.94 1.31
CA LYS A 174 -8.87 -10.95 1.55
C LYS A 174 -8.99 -11.53 2.95
N ARG A 175 -8.30 -12.59 3.24
CA ARG A 175 -8.22 -13.17 4.59
C ARG A 175 -7.06 -12.53 5.35
N GLU A 176 -7.35 -12.03 6.56
CA GLU A 176 -6.32 -11.54 7.49
C GLU A 176 -6.45 -12.24 8.85
N HIS A 177 -5.30 -12.48 9.46
CA HIS A 177 -5.20 -13.09 10.79
C HIS A 177 -5.21 -11.97 11.83
N LEU A 178 -6.33 -11.85 12.55
CA LEU A 178 -6.59 -10.75 13.46
C LEU A 178 -6.74 -11.23 14.90
N THR A 179 -6.27 -10.42 15.84
CA THR A 179 -6.41 -10.68 17.29
C THR A 179 -7.89 -10.64 17.68
N ASN A 180 -8.38 -11.70 18.33
CA ASN A 180 -9.78 -11.85 18.73
C ASN A 180 -9.98 -12.18 20.22
N ALA A 181 -8.90 -12.32 20.99
CA ALA A 181 -8.97 -12.53 22.44
C ALA A 181 -7.78 -11.92 23.15
N VAL A 182 -8.03 -11.50 24.40
CA VAL A 182 -7.01 -11.01 25.36
C VAL A 182 -7.28 -11.69 26.68
N THR A 183 -6.24 -12.25 27.30
CA THR A 183 -6.34 -12.91 28.61
C THR A 183 -5.26 -12.34 29.54
N GLY A 184 -5.66 -11.89 30.69
CA GLY A 184 -4.76 -11.17 31.60
C GLY A 184 -4.29 -9.87 30.96
N ASN A 185 -3.00 -9.73 30.71
CA ASN A 185 -2.40 -8.51 30.14
C ASN A 185 -1.81 -8.71 28.74
N ALA A 186 -2.22 -9.75 28.02
CA ALA A 186 -1.64 -10.10 26.73
C ALA A 186 -2.67 -10.63 25.73
N PRO A 187 -2.47 -10.42 24.42
CA PRO A 187 -3.20 -11.11 23.39
C PRO A 187 -3.11 -12.63 23.58
N SER A 188 -4.21 -13.34 23.39
CA SER A 188 -4.30 -14.79 23.66
C SER A 188 -5.04 -15.58 22.60
N GLY A 189 -5.61 -14.92 21.60
CA GLY A 189 -6.31 -15.57 20.50
C GLY A 189 -6.26 -14.75 19.22
N TRP A 190 -6.25 -15.48 18.10
CA TRP A 190 -6.28 -14.94 16.74
C TRP A 190 -7.19 -15.81 15.88
N GLY A 191 -7.70 -15.23 14.81
CA GLY A 191 -8.52 -15.93 13.84
C GLY A 191 -8.42 -15.29 12.46
N TRP A 192 -8.89 -16.02 11.47
CA TRP A 192 -9.00 -15.55 10.10
C TRP A 192 -10.33 -14.84 9.88
N PHE A 193 -10.26 -13.63 9.33
CA PHE A 193 -11.42 -12.78 9.06
C PHE A 193 -11.38 -12.28 7.62
N ASP A 194 -12.56 -12.08 7.03
CA ASP A 194 -12.68 -11.34 5.76
C ASP A 194 -12.39 -9.87 6.01
N SER A 195 -11.47 -9.33 5.24
CA SER A 195 -10.93 -8.00 5.44
C SER A 195 -10.77 -7.26 4.11
N ASP A 196 -11.36 -6.08 4.02
CA ASP A 196 -11.23 -5.18 2.87
C ASP A 196 -10.33 -3.98 3.20
N VAL A 197 -10.59 -3.30 4.30
CA VAL A 197 -9.86 -2.13 4.79
C VAL A 197 -9.59 -2.32 6.27
N GLU A 198 -8.32 -2.26 6.67
CA GLU A 198 -7.92 -2.47 8.05
C GLU A 198 -6.86 -1.46 8.51
N LEU A 199 -6.72 -1.27 9.80
CA LEU A 199 -5.52 -0.63 10.34
C LEU A 199 -4.30 -1.50 10.04
N MET A 200 -3.17 -0.87 9.79
CA MET A 200 -1.88 -1.56 9.68
C MET A 200 -1.48 -2.18 11.02
N ASN A 201 -0.63 -3.19 10.97
CA ASN A 201 0.05 -3.72 12.15
C ASN A 201 1.51 -3.21 12.23
N GLU A 202 2.18 -3.46 13.36
CA GLU A 202 3.57 -3.03 13.57
C GLU A 202 4.53 -3.64 12.55
N VAL A 203 4.31 -4.89 12.15
CA VAL A 203 5.17 -5.55 11.17
C VAL A 203 5.03 -4.91 9.80
N GLN A 204 3.82 -4.56 9.36
CA GLN A 204 3.58 -3.86 8.11
C GLN A 204 4.26 -2.49 8.08
N VAL A 205 4.36 -1.82 9.23
CA VAL A 205 4.97 -0.49 9.34
C VAL A 205 6.48 -0.57 9.59
N TYR A 206 6.92 -1.39 10.53
CA TYR A 206 8.32 -1.39 11.03
C TYR A 206 9.14 -2.60 10.60
N GLY A 207 8.51 -3.65 10.08
CA GLY A 207 9.16 -4.92 9.78
C GLY A 207 9.38 -5.81 11.01
N SER A 208 8.91 -5.38 12.17
CA SER A 208 9.02 -6.12 13.43
C SER A 208 7.97 -5.65 14.43
N VAL A 209 7.67 -6.49 15.40
CA VAL A 209 6.83 -6.12 16.55
C VAL A 209 7.67 -5.38 17.58
N ALA A 210 7.13 -4.30 18.11
CA ALA A 210 7.74 -3.52 19.19
C ALA A 210 6.91 -3.58 20.49
N TRP A 211 5.60 -3.44 20.39
CA TRP A 211 4.67 -3.38 21.53
C TRP A 211 3.59 -4.45 21.49
N GLY A 212 3.14 -4.85 20.32
CA GLY A 212 2.17 -5.92 20.16
C GLY A 212 2.74 -7.29 20.51
N ALA A 213 1.90 -8.30 20.44
CA ALA A 213 2.32 -9.69 20.56
C ALA A 213 2.00 -10.44 19.28
N HIS A 214 2.86 -11.41 18.95
CA HIS A 214 2.58 -12.40 17.91
C HIS A 214 1.51 -13.38 18.37
N ASP A 215 0.89 -14.08 17.42
CA ASP A 215 0.14 -15.27 17.76
C ASP A 215 1.09 -16.29 18.45
N GLY A 216 0.53 -17.11 19.35
CA GLY A 216 1.30 -18.03 20.18
C GLY A 216 2.08 -19.11 19.41
N ASN A 217 1.98 -19.14 18.08
CA ASN A 217 2.67 -20.05 17.17
C ASN A 217 3.95 -19.44 16.58
N GLY A 218 4.31 -18.22 17.00
CA GLY A 218 5.47 -17.51 16.51
C GLY A 218 5.19 -16.74 15.22
N TYR A 219 6.21 -15.99 14.80
CA TYR A 219 6.13 -15.19 13.59
C TYR A 219 6.05 -16.09 12.35
N ASN A 220 4.99 -15.93 11.59
CA ASN A 220 4.78 -16.68 10.36
C ASN A 220 4.54 -15.72 9.18
N VAL A 221 5.57 -15.52 8.36
CA VAL A 221 5.49 -14.69 7.14
C VAL A 221 4.44 -15.16 6.13
N ALA A 222 4.04 -16.44 6.18
CA ALA A 222 2.95 -16.96 5.35
C ALA A 222 1.57 -16.41 5.75
N LEU A 223 1.46 -15.72 6.88
CA LEU A 223 0.26 -14.99 7.29
C LEU A 223 0.14 -13.60 6.64
N GLY A 224 1.10 -13.21 5.79
CA GLY A 224 1.12 -11.91 5.13
C GLY A 224 1.75 -10.80 5.97
N ASP A 225 2.47 -11.13 7.04
CA ASP A 225 3.09 -10.17 7.93
C ASP A 225 4.56 -9.91 7.54
N SER A 226 4.76 -8.94 6.68
CA SER A 226 6.07 -8.36 6.36
C SER A 226 5.96 -6.85 6.28
N GLN A 227 7.09 -6.14 6.32
CA GLN A 227 7.07 -4.68 6.15
C GLN A 227 6.57 -4.31 4.74
N PHE A 228 5.70 -3.32 4.66
CA PHE A 228 5.35 -2.77 3.35
C PHE A 228 6.59 -2.18 2.68
N PRO A 229 6.88 -2.55 1.42
CA PRO A 229 8.01 -2.00 0.67
C PRO A 229 8.13 -0.48 0.74
N LEU A 230 7.02 0.25 0.75
CA LEU A 230 7.01 1.70 0.91
C LEU A 230 7.80 2.17 2.12
N PHE A 231 7.54 1.58 3.29
CA PHE A 231 8.17 2.00 4.54
C PHE A 231 9.62 1.50 4.67
N ALA A 232 9.95 0.43 3.97
CA ALA A 232 11.31 -0.08 3.90
C ALA A 232 12.22 0.82 3.05
N VAL A 233 11.72 1.33 1.92
CA VAL A 233 12.49 2.13 0.97
C VAL A 233 12.44 3.63 1.26
N ASP A 234 11.35 4.13 1.87
CA ASP A 234 11.19 5.55 2.23
C ASP A 234 10.58 5.68 3.64
N ARG A 235 11.45 5.70 4.64
CA ARG A 235 11.04 5.85 6.05
C ARG A 235 10.34 7.17 6.36
N THR A 236 10.45 8.18 5.51
CA THR A 236 9.73 9.45 5.70
C THR A 236 8.23 9.30 5.51
N LYS A 237 7.77 8.23 4.87
CA LYS A 237 6.35 7.90 4.70
C LYS A 237 5.74 7.18 5.90
N LEU A 238 6.58 6.72 6.82
CA LEU A 238 6.13 6.02 8.02
C LEU A 238 5.33 6.94 8.93
N HIS A 239 5.77 8.18 9.10
CA HIS A 239 5.09 9.17 9.92
C HIS A 239 4.68 10.40 9.09
N ASN A 240 3.66 11.12 9.58
CA ASN A 240 3.12 12.33 8.97
C ASN A 240 2.97 13.48 9.98
N GLN A 241 3.78 13.45 11.06
CA GLN A 241 3.75 14.35 12.21
C GLN A 241 2.45 14.25 13.05
N GLU A 242 1.75 13.12 12.93
CA GLU A 242 0.52 12.84 13.65
C GLU A 242 0.55 11.43 14.21
N ASP A 243 -0.05 11.24 15.39
CA ASP A 243 -0.24 9.91 15.96
C ASP A 243 -1.33 9.16 15.17
N TYR A 244 -1.12 7.88 14.85
CA TYR A 244 -2.15 7.04 14.24
C TYR A 244 -2.12 5.61 14.77
N TRP A 245 -3.32 5.03 14.91
CA TRP A 245 -3.51 3.70 15.46
C TRP A 245 -2.95 2.60 14.56
N LEU A 246 -2.43 1.57 15.22
CA LEU A 246 -2.17 0.24 14.67
C LEU A 246 -3.15 -0.75 15.30
N ARG A 247 -3.30 -1.93 14.67
CA ARG A 247 -4.26 -2.95 15.14
C ARG A 247 -3.70 -3.89 16.21
N ASP A 248 -2.41 -3.77 16.54
CA ASP A 248 -1.75 -4.65 17.50
C ASP A 248 -2.18 -4.32 18.93
N VAL A 249 -2.57 -5.36 19.67
CA VAL A 249 -2.85 -5.26 21.09
C VAL A 249 -1.54 -5.38 21.86
N SER A 250 -1.23 -4.41 22.73
CA SER A 250 -0.02 -4.40 23.54
C SER A 250 -0.25 -4.80 25.00
N SER A 251 -1.45 -4.55 25.54
CA SER A 251 -1.82 -4.89 26.91
C SER A 251 -3.33 -5.10 27.06
N ALA A 252 -3.82 -5.33 28.26
CA ALA A 252 -5.25 -5.41 28.55
C ALA A 252 -6.03 -4.10 28.29
N VAL A 253 -5.32 -3.00 28.10
CA VAL A 253 -5.92 -1.66 27.96
C VAL A 253 -5.35 -0.87 26.78
N ASP A 254 -4.22 -1.28 26.18
CA ASP A 254 -3.50 -0.50 25.19
C ASP A 254 -3.42 -1.20 23.83
N PHE A 255 -3.52 -0.38 22.78
CA PHE A 255 -3.16 -0.74 21.42
C PHE A 255 -1.86 -0.03 21.00
N ALA A 256 -1.12 -0.64 20.08
CA ALA A 256 0.03 -0.01 19.45
C ALA A 256 -0.42 1.16 18.56
N TYR A 257 0.46 2.15 18.42
CA TYR A 257 0.29 3.26 17.50
C TYR A 257 1.64 3.76 17.00
N VAL A 258 1.64 4.48 15.89
CA VAL A 258 2.78 5.24 15.41
C VAL A 258 2.68 6.65 15.96
N SER A 259 3.72 7.09 16.68
CA SER A 259 3.75 8.45 17.21
C SER A 259 4.02 9.48 16.11
N ASN A 260 3.73 10.74 16.40
CA ASN A 260 3.97 11.87 15.49
C ASN A 260 5.43 12.00 15.02
N GLY A 261 6.39 11.46 15.76
CA GLY A 261 7.80 11.36 15.37
C GLY A 261 8.18 10.06 14.66
N GLY A 262 7.23 9.17 14.39
CA GLY A 262 7.46 7.88 13.70
C GLY A 262 7.93 6.75 14.62
N PHE A 263 7.88 6.92 15.94
CA PHE A 263 8.25 5.86 16.88
C PHE A 263 7.08 4.90 17.12
N ALA A 264 7.37 3.61 17.25
CA ALA A 264 6.42 2.65 17.78
C ALA A 264 6.13 2.98 19.25
N ASN A 265 4.85 2.99 19.61
CA ASN A 265 4.42 3.25 20.97
C ASN A 265 3.07 2.56 21.24
N SER A 266 2.59 2.55 22.50
CA SER A 266 1.28 2.04 22.86
C SER A 266 0.53 3.04 23.73
N ASN A 267 -0.81 3.02 23.66
CA ASN A 267 -1.63 3.89 24.47
C ASN A 267 -3.03 3.28 24.68
N GLY A 268 -3.71 3.77 25.71
CA GLY A 268 -5.02 3.32 26.10
C GLY A 268 -6.05 3.41 24.97
N ALA A 269 -6.86 2.39 24.84
CA ALA A 269 -7.85 2.23 23.77
C ALA A 269 -8.84 3.40 23.65
N SER A 270 -9.02 4.18 24.71
CA SER A 270 -9.91 5.34 24.78
C SER A 270 -9.30 6.65 24.26
N PHE A 271 -8.02 6.67 23.92
CA PHE A 271 -7.42 7.85 23.28
C PHE A 271 -7.90 8.00 21.83
N SER A 272 -7.93 9.23 21.35
CA SER A 272 -8.34 9.54 19.98
C SER A 272 -7.13 9.85 19.12
N PHE A 273 -6.71 8.90 18.29
CA PHE A 273 -5.63 9.07 17.34
C PHE A 273 -6.10 8.90 15.90
N GLY A 274 -5.21 9.12 14.95
CA GLY A 274 -5.50 9.05 13.53
C GLY A 274 -5.91 7.65 13.05
N VAL A 275 -6.87 7.61 12.16
CA VAL A 275 -7.22 6.41 11.36
C VAL A 275 -6.49 6.52 10.03
N ARG A 276 -5.45 5.69 9.87
CA ARG A 276 -4.62 5.57 8.66
C ARG A 276 -4.61 4.12 8.21
N PRO A 277 -5.63 3.69 7.48
CA PRO A 277 -5.78 2.28 7.11
C PRO A 277 -4.90 1.90 5.91
N ALA A 278 -4.75 0.58 5.71
CA ALA A 278 -4.30 -0.03 4.48
C ALA A 278 -5.44 -0.81 3.82
N PHE A 279 -5.44 -0.85 2.49
CA PHE A 279 -6.36 -1.64 1.68
C PHE A 279 -5.68 -2.04 0.37
N ALA A 280 -6.26 -2.98 -0.35
CA ALA A 280 -5.74 -3.38 -1.65
C ALA A 280 -6.78 -3.14 -2.74
N ILE A 281 -6.31 -2.72 -3.92
CA ILE A 281 -7.15 -2.57 -5.12
C ILE A 281 -6.79 -3.62 -6.15
N ILE A 282 -7.81 -4.05 -6.89
CA ILE A 282 -7.77 -5.02 -7.99
C ILE A 282 -8.28 -4.40 -9.28
N GLY A 283 -7.83 -4.92 -10.40
CA GLY A 283 -8.26 -4.46 -11.71
C GLY A 283 -9.65 -4.95 -12.16
#